data_a4b0e3e7bd02b73888166b5df8a91b00
#
_entry.id   a4b0e3e7bd02b73888166b5df8a91b00
#
_cell.length_a   1.000
_cell.length_b   1.000
_cell.length_c   1.000
_cell.angle_alpha   90.00
_cell.angle_beta   90.00
_cell.angle_gamma   90.00
#
_symmetry.space_group_name_H-M   'P 1'
#
loop_
_entity.id
_entity.type
_entity.pdbx_description
1 polymer ?
#
loop_
_entity_poly.entity_id
_entity_poly.type
_entity_poly.pdbx_seq_one_letter_code
_entity_poly.pdbx_strand_id
1 'polypeptide(L)'
;MKKSIIIFGFPGVGKSYAYDHQEELQATIQDSDSSHFHWLYQGEGFDNPVLDEDGKKVVHPAWPANYAEYISLTGREQEDVPDFILVSTHKEVMEAILALEFPETWILVPARDDKEKYLELYKQRGSSDAFIQNMDKNWDSFIDSVHSCWAKCCDAEYCSNNLFILNDKIRNVSDFIAHYPTR
;
A
#
# COMPACT_ATOMS: atom_id res chain seq x y z
N MET A 1 -2.86 19.22 15.24
CA MET A 1 -3.39 17.84 15.31
C MET A 1 -2.40 16.94 14.60
N LYS A 2 -2.08 15.80 15.19
CA LYS A 2 -1.23 14.74 14.57
C LYS A 2 -1.92 14.26 13.29
N LYS A 3 -1.15 13.98 12.27
CA LYS A 3 -1.63 13.37 11.02
C LYS A 3 -0.76 12.16 10.72
N SER A 4 -1.36 11.11 10.20
CA SER A 4 -0.62 9.91 9.83
C SER A 4 0.32 10.17 8.65
N ILE A 5 1.41 9.41 8.63
CA ILE A 5 2.29 9.28 7.47
C ILE A 5 1.76 8.12 6.62
N ILE A 6 1.57 8.36 5.34
CA ILE A 6 1.14 7.32 4.41
C ILE A 6 2.35 6.61 3.83
N ILE A 7 2.37 5.28 3.92
CA ILE A 7 3.41 4.45 3.30
C ILE A 7 2.77 3.54 2.26
N PHE A 8 2.96 3.85 0.99
CA PHE A 8 2.66 2.92 -0.10
C PHE A 8 3.75 1.86 -0.16
N GLY A 9 3.35 0.61 -0.04
CA GLY A 9 4.28 -0.51 -0.09
C GLY A 9 4.00 -1.44 -1.25
N PHE A 10 5.00 -1.67 -2.09
CA PHE A 10 4.96 -2.68 -3.15
C PHE A 10 4.62 -4.07 -2.57
N PRO A 11 4.02 -4.99 -3.33
CA PRO A 11 3.79 -6.35 -2.85
C PRO A 11 5.08 -7.00 -2.32
N GLY A 12 5.02 -7.57 -1.11
CA GLY A 12 6.15 -8.26 -0.50
C GLY A 12 7.15 -7.40 0.28
N VAL A 13 6.98 -6.08 0.35
CA VAL A 13 7.88 -5.21 1.13
C VAL A 13 7.66 -5.25 2.65
N GLY A 14 6.80 -6.15 3.14
CA GLY A 14 6.64 -6.41 4.59
C GLY A 14 5.65 -5.53 5.32
N LYS A 15 4.58 -5.05 4.66
CA LYS A 15 3.51 -4.25 5.31
C LYS A 15 2.90 -4.98 6.50
N SER A 16 2.30 -6.14 6.28
CA SER A 16 1.63 -6.91 7.35
C SER A 16 2.62 -7.34 8.43
N TYR A 17 3.87 -7.66 8.08
CA TYR A 17 4.91 -7.93 9.07
C TYR A 17 5.17 -6.72 9.98
N ALA A 18 5.26 -5.51 9.42
CA ALA A 18 5.44 -4.28 10.21
C ALA A 18 4.24 -4.02 11.13
N TYR A 19 3.02 -4.28 10.66
CA TYR A 19 1.81 -4.18 11.48
C TYR A 19 1.82 -5.17 12.65
N ASP A 20 2.16 -6.44 12.41
CA ASP A 20 2.20 -7.48 13.43
C ASP A 20 3.28 -7.22 14.50
N HIS A 21 4.34 -6.48 14.15
CA HIS A 21 5.48 -6.17 15.03
C HIS A 21 5.55 -4.69 15.43
N GLN A 22 4.43 -3.97 15.38
CA GLN A 22 4.38 -2.53 15.64
C GLN A 22 4.81 -2.13 17.06
N GLU A 23 4.63 -3.02 18.04
CA GLU A 23 5.11 -2.81 19.42
C GLU A 23 6.65 -2.70 19.48
N GLU A 24 7.35 -3.57 18.73
CA GLU A 24 8.81 -3.55 18.64
C GLU A 24 9.32 -2.28 17.95
N LEU A 25 8.52 -1.76 17.00
CA LEU A 25 8.80 -0.53 16.27
C LEU A 25 8.45 0.74 17.08
N GLN A 26 7.79 0.60 18.23
CA GLN A 26 7.30 1.70 19.07
C GLN A 26 6.46 2.70 18.26
N ALA A 27 5.66 2.23 17.33
CA ALA A 27 4.82 2.99 16.43
C ALA A 27 3.42 2.39 16.35
N THR A 28 2.42 3.23 16.21
CA THR A 28 1.05 2.78 15.90
C THR A 28 0.87 2.68 14.40
N ILE A 29 0.56 1.49 13.91
CA ILE A 29 0.48 1.19 12.47
C ILE A 29 -0.92 0.69 12.14
N GLN A 30 -1.51 1.22 11.06
CA GLN A 30 -2.70 0.68 10.43
C GLN A 30 -2.30 -0.01 9.13
N ASP A 31 -2.41 -1.34 9.06
CA ASP A 31 -2.35 -2.06 7.78
C ASP A 31 -3.75 -2.01 7.14
N SER A 32 -3.82 -1.61 5.90
CA SER A 32 -5.07 -1.39 5.19
C SER A 32 -5.11 -2.23 3.92
N ASP A 33 -5.89 -3.33 3.97
CA ASP A 33 -6.13 -4.16 2.80
C ASP A 33 -7.18 -3.52 1.88
N SER A 34 -6.70 -2.95 0.77
CA SER A 34 -7.56 -2.33 -0.23
C SER A 34 -8.55 -3.30 -0.88
N SER A 35 -8.33 -4.62 -0.80
CA SER A 35 -9.24 -5.62 -1.37
C SER A 35 -10.61 -5.62 -0.69
N HIS A 36 -10.69 -5.27 0.60
CA HIS A 36 -11.93 -5.10 1.34
C HIS A 36 -12.81 -3.99 0.78
N PHE A 37 -12.24 -3.01 0.14
CA PHE A 37 -12.94 -1.87 -0.45
C PHE A 37 -13.15 -2.01 -1.95
N HIS A 38 -12.32 -2.82 -2.60
CA HIS A 38 -12.37 -3.05 -4.05
C HIS A 38 -13.61 -3.84 -4.47
N TRP A 39 -13.96 -4.88 -3.69
CA TRP A 39 -15.05 -5.77 -4.04
C TRP A 39 -16.35 -5.37 -3.34
N LEU A 40 -17.47 -5.62 -4.00
CA LEU A 40 -18.80 -5.49 -3.39
C LEU A 40 -19.09 -6.73 -2.55
N TYR A 41 -19.54 -6.55 -1.32
CA TYR A 41 -19.89 -7.64 -0.40
C TYR A 41 -21.36 -7.60 -0.03
N GLN A 42 -21.92 -8.75 0.33
CA GLN A 42 -23.29 -8.89 0.84
C GLN A 42 -23.24 -9.01 2.38
N GLY A 43 -24.06 -8.19 3.06
CA GLY A 43 -24.14 -8.21 4.52
C GLY A 43 -22.96 -7.52 5.20
N GLU A 44 -22.73 -7.85 6.48
CA GLU A 44 -21.62 -7.33 7.26
C GLU A 44 -20.37 -8.21 7.08
N GLY A 45 -19.20 -7.58 6.88
CA GLY A 45 -17.90 -8.25 6.72
C GLY A 45 -17.49 -8.49 5.26
N PHE A 46 -16.41 -9.24 5.09
CA PHE A 46 -15.70 -9.41 3.80
C PHE A 46 -15.69 -10.86 3.30
N ASP A 47 -16.57 -11.71 3.84
CA ASP A 47 -16.58 -13.15 3.53
C ASP A 47 -17.46 -13.51 2.32
N ASN A 48 -18.45 -12.65 2.01
CA ASN A 48 -19.46 -12.92 0.99
C ASN A 48 -19.38 -11.93 -0.17
N PRO A 49 -18.41 -12.05 -1.10
CA PRO A 49 -18.34 -11.15 -2.25
C PRO A 49 -19.53 -11.38 -3.19
N VAL A 50 -20.08 -10.29 -3.73
CA VAL A 50 -21.07 -10.35 -4.79
C VAL A 50 -20.42 -10.89 -6.05
N LEU A 51 -21.04 -11.87 -6.70
CA LEU A 51 -20.59 -12.42 -7.97
C LEU A 51 -21.53 -11.99 -9.09
N ASP A 52 -20.98 -11.76 -10.28
CA ASP A 52 -21.74 -11.54 -11.51
C ASP A 52 -22.27 -12.87 -12.11
N GLU A 53 -22.91 -12.79 -13.27
CA GLU A 53 -23.47 -13.94 -13.98
C GLU A 53 -22.40 -14.97 -14.40
N ASP A 54 -21.15 -14.55 -14.55
CA ASP A 54 -20.00 -15.40 -14.89
C ASP A 54 -19.27 -15.94 -13.63
N GLY A 55 -19.77 -15.65 -12.42
CA GLY A 55 -19.14 -16.04 -11.16
C GLY A 55 -17.90 -15.24 -10.78
N LYS A 56 -17.69 -14.07 -11.39
CA LYS A 56 -16.58 -13.16 -11.05
C LYS A 56 -17.04 -12.18 -9.97
N LYS A 57 -16.10 -11.78 -9.11
CA LYS A 57 -16.36 -10.76 -8.10
C LYS A 57 -16.71 -9.42 -8.74
N VAL A 58 -17.76 -8.78 -8.24
CA VAL A 58 -18.21 -7.45 -8.67
C VAL A 58 -17.39 -6.38 -7.98
N VAL A 59 -16.86 -5.43 -8.75
CA VAL A 59 -16.13 -4.26 -8.22
C VAL A 59 -17.13 -3.33 -7.52
N HIS A 60 -16.73 -2.82 -6.35
CA HIS A 60 -17.55 -1.86 -5.61
C HIS A 60 -17.76 -0.56 -6.42
N PRO A 61 -19.00 -0.07 -6.60
CA PRO A 61 -19.28 1.07 -7.48
C PRO A 61 -18.60 2.39 -7.05
N ALA A 62 -18.27 2.53 -5.76
CA ALA A 62 -17.54 3.69 -5.25
C ALA A 62 -16.01 3.50 -5.20
N TRP A 63 -15.48 2.39 -5.72
CA TRP A 63 -14.03 2.19 -5.81
C TRP A 63 -13.39 3.15 -6.83
N PRO A 64 -12.22 3.77 -6.53
CA PRO A 64 -11.41 3.68 -5.30
C PRO A 64 -11.77 4.76 -4.25
N ALA A 65 -12.81 5.57 -4.48
CA ALA A 65 -13.18 6.71 -3.62
C ALA A 65 -13.54 6.28 -2.18
N ASN A 66 -14.27 5.16 -2.02
CA ASN A 66 -14.61 4.60 -0.71
C ASN A 66 -13.35 4.26 0.12
N TYR A 67 -12.31 3.76 -0.52
CA TYR A 67 -11.06 3.47 0.15
C TYR A 67 -10.28 4.75 0.50
N ALA A 68 -10.23 5.72 -0.41
CA ALA A 68 -9.62 7.01 -0.16
C ALA A 68 -10.30 7.77 1.00
N GLU A 69 -11.63 7.71 1.09
CA GLU A 69 -12.40 8.25 2.21
C GLU A 69 -12.00 7.58 3.53
N TYR A 70 -11.96 6.25 3.56
CA TYR A 70 -11.51 5.49 4.74
C TYR A 70 -10.10 5.92 5.20
N ILE A 71 -9.14 6.04 4.29
CA ILE A 71 -7.78 6.48 4.61
C ILE A 71 -7.76 7.93 5.13
N SER A 72 -8.58 8.82 4.55
CA SER A 72 -8.70 10.21 5.01
C SER A 72 -9.23 10.29 6.44
N LEU A 73 -10.30 9.57 6.73
CA LEU A 73 -10.91 9.52 8.06
C LEU A 73 -9.93 8.96 9.10
N THR A 74 -9.30 7.81 8.79
CA THR A 74 -8.35 7.15 9.68
C THR A 74 -7.10 8.01 9.96
N GLY A 75 -6.60 8.71 8.95
CA GLY A 75 -5.33 9.45 9.06
C GLY A 75 -5.44 10.89 9.52
N ARG A 76 -6.66 11.45 9.65
CA ARG A 76 -6.83 12.89 9.93
C ARG A 76 -7.89 13.25 10.95
N GLU A 77 -8.97 12.47 11.05
CA GLU A 77 -10.18 12.89 11.72
C GLU A 77 -10.44 12.17 13.06
N GLN A 78 -9.59 11.21 13.43
CA GLN A 78 -9.68 10.51 14.71
C GLN A 78 -8.85 11.20 15.80
N GLU A 79 -9.25 11.05 17.07
CA GLU A 79 -8.47 11.55 18.21
C GLU A 79 -7.10 10.86 18.30
N ASP A 80 -7.07 9.56 18.04
CA ASP A 80 -5.88 8.71 18.07
C ASP A 80 -5.53 8.21 16.65
N VAL A 81 -5.05 9.12 15.79
CA VAL A 81 -4.57 8.72 14.46
C VAL A 81 -3.31 7.85 14.58
N PRO A 82 -3.18 6.77 13.80
CA PRO A 82 -1.95 5.97 13.77
C PRO A 82 -0.75 6.82 13.30
N ASP A 83 0.45 6.42 13.69
CA ASP A 83 1.69 7.05 13.18
C ASP A 83 1.81 6.82 11.68
N PHE A 84 1.55 5.59 11.25
CA PHE A 84 1.67 5.16 9.86
C PHE A 84 0.42 4.44 9.37
N ILE A 85 0.04 4.70 8.13
CA ILE A 85 -0.97 3.92 7.41
C ILE A 85 -0.29 3.26 6.21
N LEU A 86 -0.35 1.93 6.18
CA LEU A 86 0.25 1.13 5.11
C LEU A 86 -0.77 0.87 4.01
N VAL A 87 -0.42 1.21 2.78
CA VAL A 87 -1.31 1.19 1.62
C VAL A 87 -0.68 0.41 0.48
N SER A 88 -1.48 -0.20 -0.37
CA SER A 88 -1.00 -0.89 -1.58
C SER A 88 -0.60 0.08 -2.69
N THR A 89 0.28 -0.39 -3.60
CA THR A 89 0.72 0.39 -4.77
C THR A 89 -0.12 0.14 -6.02
N HIS A 90 -1.39 -0.23 -5.89
CA HIS A 90 -2.29 -0.28 -7.05
C HIS A 90 -2.47 1.14 -7.60
N LYS A 91 -2.41 1.29 -8.93
CA LYS A 91 -2.43 2.59 -9.60
C LYS A 91 -3.61 3.47 -9.17
N GLU A 92 -4.83 2.91 -9.19
CA GLU A 92 -6.05 3.64 -8.83
C GLU A 92 -6.03 4.10 -7.37
N VAL A 93 -5.49 3.25 -6.48
CA VAL A 93 -5.30 3.57 -5.05
C VAL A 93 -4.30 4.70 -4.88
N MET A 94 -3.14 4.60 -5.54
CA MET A 94 -2.12 5.65 -5.48
C MET A 94 -2.67 6.98 -5.97
N GLU A 95 -3.30 7.02 -7.15
CA GLU A 95 -3.88 8.23 -7.73
C GLU A 95 -4.93 8.87 -6.78
N ALA A 96 -5.81 8.06 -6.19
CA ALA A 96 -6.85 8.54 -5.28
C ALA A 96 -6.29 9.09 -3.96
N ILE A 97 -5.32 8.40 -3.34
CA ILE A 97 -4.77 8.79 -2.03
C ILE A 97 -3.76 9.92 -2.15
N LEU A 98 -2.93 9.95 -3.20
CA LEU A 98 -2.00 11.06 -3.44
C LEU A 98 -2.76 12.38 -3.67
N ALA A 99 -3.96 12.33 -4.28
CA ALA A 99 -4.84 13.48 -4.44
C ALA A 99 -5.41 14.04 -3.11
N LEU A 100 -5.32 13.29 -2.00
CA LEU A 100 -5.75 13.77 -0.68
C LEU A 100 -4.74 14.72 0.00
N GLU A 101 -3.55 14.88 -0.58
CA GLU A 101 -2.51 15.80 -0.08
C GLU A 101 -2.18 15.59 1.41
N PHE A 102 -1.87 14.34 1.79
CA PHE A 102 -1.33 14.07 3.12
C PHE A 102 -0.03 14.85 3.33
N PRO A 103 0.26 15.33 4.56
CA PRO A 103 1.43 16.16 4.81
C PRO A 103 2.73 15.44 4.56
N GLU A 104 2.73 14.11 4.63
CA GLU A 104 3.88 13.29 4.33
C GLU A 104 3.46 11.92 3.79
N THR A 105 4.06 11.55 2.66
CA THR A 105 3.78 10.29 1.98
C THR A 105 5.09 9.68 1.50
N TRP A 106 5.24 8.39 1.72
CA TRP A 106 6.37 7.59 1.25
C TRP A 106 5.90 6.46 0.35
N ILE A 107 6.66 6.17 -0.68
CA ILE A 107 6.41 5.08 -1.61
C ILE A 107 7.63 4.17 -1.58
N LEU A 108 7.47 2.95 -1.06
CA LEU A 108 8.55 1.97 -0.94
C LEU A 108 8.44 0.93 -2.04
N VAL A 109 9.48 0.86 -2.88
CA VAL A 109 9.56 -0.09 -3.99
C VAL A 109 10.88 -0.88 -3.93
N PRO A 110 10.90 -2.13 -4.39
CA PRO A 110 12.15 -2.86 -4.57
C PRO A 110 12.99 -2.25 -5.69
N ALA A 111 14.29 -2.53 -5.67
CA ALA A 111 15.12 -2.30 -6.84
C ALA A 111 14.65 -3.21 -8.00
N ARG A 112 14.77 -2.72 -9.24
CA ARG A 112 14.33 -3.46 -10.42
C ARG A 112 15.03 -4.82 -10.55
N ASP A 113 16.32 -4.85 -10.18
CA ASP A 113 17.15 -6.06 -10.23
C ASP A 113 16.83 -7.07 -9.12
N ASP A 114 16.00 -6.72 -8.13
CA ASP A 114 15.56 -7.62 -7.05
C ASP A 114 14.44 -8.59 -7.47
N LYS A 115 14.03 -8.62 -8.73
CA LYS A 115 12.93 -9.44 -9.24
C LYS A 115 12.96 -10.88 -8.73
N GLU A 116 14.07 -11.58 -8.96
CA GLU A 116 14.22 -13.00 -8.58
C GLU A 116 14.09 -13.23 -7.08
N LYS A 117 14.65 -12.33 -6.27
CA LYS A 117 14.53 -12.34 -4.82
C LYS A 117 13.06 -12.23 -4.37
N TYR A 118 12.27 -11.34 -5.01
CA TYR A 118 10.86 -11.17 -4.69
C TYR A 118 10.00 -12.34 -5.17
N LEU A 119 10.27 -12.91 -6.33
CA LEU A 119 9.57 -14.10 -6.81
C LEU A 119 9.79 -15.29 -5.86
N GLU A 120 11.01 -15.46 -5.34
CA GLU A 120 11.29 -16.48 -4.33
C GLU A 120 10.57 -16.18 -3.00
N LEU A 121 10.56 -14.93 -2.54
CA LEU A 121 9.82 -14.50 -1.36
C LEU A 121 8.31 -14.81 -1.50
N TYR A 122 7.72 -14.58 -2.67
CA TYR A 122 6.31 -14.89 -2.92
C TYR A 122 6.01 -16.39 -2.83
N LYS A 123 6.92 -17.25 -3.33
CA LYS A 123 6.79 -18.71 -3.18
C LYS A 123 6.87 -19.12 -1.71
N GLN A 124 7.88 -18.62 -0.98
CA GLN A 124 8.09 -18.95 0.44
C GLN A 124 6.90 -18.59 1.32
N ARG A 125 6.22 -17.48 1.06
CA ARG A 125 5.02 -17.08 1.80
C ARG A 125 3.74 -17.77 1.34
N GLY A 126 3.79 -18.67 0.35
CA GLY A 126 2.64 -19.42 -0.15
C GLY A 126 1.69 -18.62 -1.05
N SER A 127 2.19 -17.61 -1.77
CA SER A 127 1.39 -16.91 -2.78
C SER A 127 0.94 -17.85 -3.89
N SER A 128 -0.24 -17.62 -4.47
CA SER A 128 -0.75 -18.46 -5.57
C SER A 128 0.16 -18.39 -6.81
N ASP A 129 0.22 -19.49 -7.56
CA ASP A 129 0.98 -19.54 -8.81
C ASP A 129 0.55 -18.44 -9.79
N ALA A 130 -0.76 -18.16 -9.87
CA ALA A 130 -1.29 -17.10 -10.72
C ALA A 130 -0.75 -15.71 -10.32
N PHE A 131 -0.63 -15.44 -9.00
CA PHE A 131 -0.03 -14.19 -8.51
C PHE A 131 1.46 -14.12 -8.87
N ILE A 132 2.22 -15.19 -8.65
CA ILE A 132 3.66 -15.25 -8.94
C ILE A 132 3.92 -15.04 -10.42
N GLN A 133 3.17 -15.73 -11.30
CA GLN A 133 3.26 -15.57 -12.76
C GLN A 133 2.91 -14.14 -13.21
N ASN A 134 1.90 -13.53 -12.60
CA ASN A 134 1.54 -12.14 -12.90
C ASN A 134 2.66 -11.17 -12.49
N MET A 135 3.26 -11.35 -11.31
CA MET A 135 4.38 -10.53 -10.85
C MET A 135 5.61 -10.72 -11.71
N ASP A 136 5.93 -11.96 -12.11
CA ASP A 136 7.05 -12.25 -13.00
C ASP A 136 6.90 -11.59 -14.36
N LYS A 137 5.73 -11.73 -14.97
CA LYS A 137 5.43 -11.16 -16.29
C LYS A 137 5.43 -9.63 -16.30
N ASN A 138 4.92 -9.00 -15.25
CA ASN A 138 4.62 -7.57 -15.21
C ASN A 138 5.53 -6.78 -14.24
N TRP A 139 6.61 -7.36 -13.73
CA TRP A 139 7.49 -6.75 -12.73
C TRP A 139 7.90 -5.31 -13.07
N ASP A 140 8.52 -5.13 -14.23
CA ASP A 140 8.97 -3.81 -14.68
C ASP A 140 7.80 -2.84 -14.88
N SER A 141 6.71 -3.31 -15.47
CA SER A 141 5.51 -2.50 -15.70
C SER A 141 4.87 -2.03 -14.40
N PHE A 142 4.87 -2.86 -13.35
CA PHE A 142 4.37 -2.46 -12.03
C PHE A 142 5.27 -1.41 -11.39
N ILE A 143 6.60 -1.57 -11.46
CA ILE A 143 7.56 -0.56 -10.96
C ILE A 143 7.41 0.74 -11.75
N ASP A 144 7.33 0.68 -13.08
CA ASP A 144 7.12 1.86 -13.94
C ASP A 144 5.80 2.58 -13.62
N SER A 145 4.74 1.83 -13.33
CA SER A 145 3.44 2.39 -12.92
C SER A 145 3.56 3.19 -11.63
N VAL A 146 4.27 2.65 -10.63
CA VAL A 146 4.51 3.34 -9.35
C VAL A 146 5.31 4.63 -9.56
N HIS A 147 6.41 4.56 -10.32
CA HIS A 147 7.22 5.73 -10.65
C HIS A 147 6.41 6.80 -11.41
N SER A 148 5.56 6.37 -12.34
CA SER A 148 4.72 7.28 -13.12
C SER A 148 3.66 7.98 -12.25
N CYS A 149 3.04 7.26 -11.32
CA CYS A 149 2.10 7.85 -10.37
C CYS A 149 2.79 8.88 -9.46
N TRP A 150 3.98 8.53 -8.94
CA TRP A 150 4.78 9.44 -8.13
C TRP A 150 5.17 10.71 -8.91
N ALA A 151 5.70 10.56 -10.12
CA ALA A 151 6.15 11.70 -10.93
C ALA A 151 5.02 12.69 -11.23
N LYS A 152 3.83 12.18 -11.59
CA LYS A 152 2.65 13.05 -11.86
C LYS A 152 2.24 13.89 -10.65
N CYS A 153 2.39 13.35 -9.44
CA CYS A 153 2.03 14.07 -8.22
C CYS A 153 3.13 15.02 -7.74
N CYS A 154 4.38 14.81 -8.16
CA CYS A 154 5.51 15.66 -7.78
C CYS A 154 5.66 16.93 -8.63
N ASP A 155 4.89 17.08 -9.69
CA ASP A 155 4.87 18.33 -10.49
C ASP A 155 4.14 19.49 -9.78
N ALA A 156 3.51 19.23 -8.63
CA ALA A 156 2.90 20.27 -7.79
C ALA A 156 3.94 20.94 -6.89
N GLU A 157 3.88 22.25 -6.75
CA GLU A 157 4.85 23.11 -6.04
C GLU A 157 5.07 22.79 -4.55
N TYR A 158 4.27 21.86 -3.98
CA TYR A 158 4.29 21.42 -2.57
C TYR A 158 4.22 19.90 -2.40
N CYS A 159 4.89 19.15 -3.27
CA CYS A 159 4.88 17.70 -3.18
C CYS A 159 5.68 17.18 -1.98
N SER A 160 5.00 16.71 -0.96
CA SER A 160 5.58 15.98 0.18
C SER A 160 5.69 14.47 -0.05
N ASN A 161 5.59 14.04 -1.31
CA ASN A 161 5.61 12.64 -1.69
C ASN A 161 7.03 12.18 -1.99
N ASN A 162 7.48 11.16 -1.29
CA ASN A 162 8.85 10.65 -1.38
C ASN A 162 8.84 9.25 -1.96
N LEU A 163 9.70 8.99 -2.94
CA LEU A 163 9.95 7.65 -3.46
C LEU A 163 11.26 7.11 -2.86
N PHE A 164 11.21 5.92 -2.28
CA PHE A 164 12.36 5.24 -1.73
C PHE A 164 12.54 3.87 -2.37
N ILE A 165 13.69 3.64 -2.97
CA ILE A 165 14.07 2.32 -3.50
C ILE A 165 14.75 1.54 -2.37
N LEU A 166 14.16 0.40 -2.00
CA LEU A 166 14.69 -0.48 -0.97
C LEU A 166 16.11 -0.95 -1.34
N ASN A 167 16.95 -1.12 -0.35
CA ASN A 167 18.36 -1.45 -0.50
C ASN A 167 18.84 -2.34 0.66
N ASP A 168 20.14 -2.65 0.72
CA ASP A 168 20.71 -3.55 1.74
C ASP A 168 20.60 -3.03 3.19
N LYS A 169 20.43 -1.72 3.39
CA LYS A 169 20.28 -1.12 4.73
C LYS A 169 18.83 -1.01 5.16
N ILE A 170 17.95 -0.66 4.23
CA ILE A 170 16.50 -0.54 4.43
C ILE A 170 15.84 -1.48 3.45
N ARG A 171 15.54 -2.70 3.90
CA ARG A 171 15.12 -3.84 3.07
C ARG A 171 13.60 -3.99 2.99
N ASN A 172 12.89 -3.36 3.93
CA ASN A 172 11.45 -3.55 4.08
C ASN A 172 10.82 -2.37 4.87
N VAL A 173 9.50 -2.41 5.05
CA VAL A 173 8.73 -1.37 5.78
C VAL A 173 9.21 -1.22 7.22
N SER A 174 9.51 -2.32 7.94
CA SER A 174 9.96 -2.27 9.34
C SER A 174 11.33 -1.59 9.45
N ASP A 175 12.28 -1.94 8.58
CA ASP A 175 13.58 -1.27 8.53
C ASP A 175 13.40 0.24 8.26
N PHE A 176 12.48 0.58 7.35
CA PHE A 176 12.18 1.99 7.04
C PHE A 176 11.63 2.73 8.26
N ILE A 177 10.61 2.19 8.93
CA ILE A 177 9.99 2.80 10.12
C ILE A 177 11.01 2.94 11.26
N ALA A 178 11.84 1.92 11.49
CA ALA A 178 12.87 1.94 12.53
C ALA A 178 13.95 3.03 12.31
N HIS A 179 14.21 3.39 11.05
CA HIS A 179 15.15 4.44 10.69
C HIS A 179 14.49 5.81 10.49
N TYR A 180 13.18 5.85 10.50
CA TYR A 180 12.42 7.07 10.35
C TYR A 180 12.43 7.84 11.66
N PRO A 181 12.89 9.12 11.69
CA PRO A 181 12.85 9.89 12.92
C PRO A 181 11.39 10.20 13.30
N THR A 182 10.84 9.42 14.23
CA THR A 182 9.55 9.74 14.87
C THR A 182 9.70 11.10 15.55
N ARG A 183 8.89 12.06 15.13
CA ARG A 183 8.84 13.42 15.71
C ARG A 183 8.03 13.46 16.98
#